data_1f6b410a686828d03db1482fb074253c
#
_entry.id   1f6b410a686828d03db1482fb074253c
#
_cell.length_a   1.000
_cell.length_b   1.000
_cell.length_c   1.000
_cell.angle_alpha   90.00
_cell.angle_beta   90.00
_cell.angle_gamma   90.00
#
_symmetry.space_group_name_H-M   'P 1'
#
loop_
_entity.id
_entity.type
_entity.pdbx_description
1 polymer ?
#
loop_
_entity_poly.entity_id
_entity_poly.type
_entity_poly.pdbx_seq_one_letter_code
_entity_poly.pdbx_strand_id
1 'polypeptide(L)'
;MNVQVDISEVDRILERAGRGADALIPVLQAIQEQYTYLPEEALRHLCANSDISPAAVESVASFFRQFRRHPVGRHMISVCDGTACHVKASPAVYDKVAEHLGLKPGEDTDADGLFTLRKVACLGCCTLAPAVQIDTVTYGHVRPDTVPGMLTDFLAQQNQAHIPPEPVGDSMPLLPGEIRIGLGSCCVAGGSEKIRQALAASMAGMGIRVHVKHVSCVGMCHQTPLMEILLPGEAAHLYAKVRPEDVEAILARHFKPVHPWRRVRAKANQLLHRAYTQDKETAPRRYALDVRDAPVAAFLGAQRRLATEYCGEMAPMDLEEYRRLGGFQALHACLGGNGKERSFPSPESIIAEIRASGLRGRGGAGFPTAEKWQVTMNAPGPEKYVICNGDEGDPGAFMDRMILESYPFRVIEGMIIAGLTVGAGQGIFYIRAEYPLAVARISGAVAICEREGYLGDSILGSGRPFHVRVVRGAGAFVCGEETALIASLEGRRGAPSFRPPYPAERGLHGCPTLVN
;
A
#
# COMPACT_ATOMS: atom_id res chain seq x y z
N MET A 1 29.90 -14.28 -5.24
CA MET A 1 29.60 -15.59 -5.83
C MET A 1 29.06 -15.36 -7.22
N ASN A 2 29.66 -15.97 -8.28
CA ASN A 2 29.03 -15.96 -9.61
C ASN A 2 27.77 -16.83 -9.52
N VAL A 3 26.61 -16.22 -9.52
CA VAL A 3 25.33 -16.94 -9.67
C VAL A 3 25.32 -17.47 -11.10
N GLN A 4 25.34 -18.79 -11.27
CA GLN A 4 25.19 -19.40 -12.58
C GLN A 4 23.79 -19.06 -13.11
N VAL A 5 23.73 -18.38 -14.25
CA VAL A 5 22.45 -17.94 -14.83
C VAL A 5 21.76 -19.15 -15.46
N ASP A 6 20.57 -19.48 -14.97
CA ASP A 6 19.72 -20.49 -15.60
C ASP A 6 18.91 -19.84 -16.73
N ILE A 7 19.37 -20.04 -17.95
CA ILE A 7 18.73 -19.47 -19.15
C ILE A 7 17.27 -19.95 -19.31
N SER A 8 16.95 -21.17 -18.86
CA SER A 8 15.57 -21.68 -18.95
C SER A 8 14.57 -20.87 -18.10
N GLU A 9 15.05 -20.23 -17.02
CA GLU A 9 14.21 -19.34 -16.21
C GLU A 9 13.93 -18.02 -16.94
N VAL A 10 14.89 -17.53 -17.72
CA VAL A 10 14.66 -16.34 -18.57
C VAL A 10 13.58 -16.62 -19.62
N ASP A 11 13.56 -17.81 -20.21
CA ASP A 11 12.52 -18.23 -21.15
C ASP A 11 11.14 -18.27 -20.50
N ARG A 12 11.02 -18.83 -19.27
CA ARG A 12 9.76 -18.82 -18.50
C ARG A 12 9.29 -17.40 -18.17
N ILE A 13 10.24 -16.50 -17.86
CA ILE A 13 9.92 -15.08 -17.63
C ILE A 13 9.35 -14.46 -18.91
N LEU A 14 9.96 -14.70 -20.07
CA LEU A 14 9.48 -14.22 -21.37
C LEU A 14 8.09 -14.78 -21.74
N GLU A 15 7.83 -16.05 -21.43
CA GLU A 15 6.52 -16.67 -21.65
C GLU A 15 5.42 -16.03 -20.81
N ARG A 16 5.71 -15.65 -19.55
CA ARG A 16 4.75 -15.03 -18.65
C ARG A 16 4.54 -13.54 -18.90
N ALA A 17 5.63 -12.80 -19.12
CA ALA A 17 5.61 -11.35 -19.21
C ALA A 17 5.41 -10.83 -20.64
N GLY A 18 5.67 -11.65 -21.65
CA GLY A 18 5.62 -11.28 -23.05
C GLY A 18 7.00 -11.00 -23.65
N ARG A 19 7.05 -10.92 -24.99
CA ARG A 19 8.27 -10.73 -25.79
C ARG A 19 8.30 -9.37 -26.51
N GLY A 20 7.23 -8.59 -26.42
CA GLY A 20 7.11 -7.27 -27.01
C GLY A 20 7.89 -6.19 -26.26
N ALA A 21 8.07 -5.05 -26.90
CA ALA A 21 8.80 -3.92 -26.32
C ALA A 21 8.17 -3.41 -25.00
N ASP A 22 6.86 -3.49 -24.87
CA ASP A 22 6.08 -3.10 -23.68
C ASP A 22 6.32 -4.04 -22.48
N ALA A 23 6.77 -5.28 -22.73
CA ALA A 23 7.14 -6.22 -21.68
C ALA A 23 8.50 -5.93 -21.03
N LEU A 24 9.31 -5.00 -21.55
CA LEU A 24 10.68 -4.79 -21.12
C LEU A 24 10.81 -4.56 -19.61
N ILE A 25 10.05 -3.62 -19.03
CA ILE A 25 10.16 -3.32 -17.59
C ILE A 25 9.71 -4.49 -16.73
N PRO A 26 8.54 -5.13 -16.95
CA PRO A 26 8.15 -6.35 -16.24
C PRO A 26 9.18 -7.50 -16.34
N VAL A 27 9.75 -7.71 -17.53
CA VAL A 27 10.79 -8.75 -17.73
C VAL A 27 12.04 -8.44 -16.93
N LEU A 28 12.54 -7.19 -16.98
CA LEU A 28 13.72 -6.80 -16.19
C LEU A 28 13.45 -6.90 -14.68
N GLN A 29 12.23 -6.57 -14.22
CA GLN A 29 11.83 -6.76 -12.82
C GLN A 29 11.87 -8.24 -12.44
N ALA A 30 11.31 -9.13 -13.27
CA ALA A 30 11.30 -10.57 -13.02
C ALA A 30 12.71 -11.18 -13.04
N ILE A 31 13.57 -10.77 -13.99
CA ILE A 31 14.98 -11.17 -14.02
C ILE A 31 15.68 -10.73 -12.73
N GLN A 32 15.49 -9.48 -12.31
CA GLN A 32 16.12 -8.99 -11.08
C GLN A 32 15.56 -9.64 -9.81
N GLU A 33 14.29 -10.01 -9.77
CA GLU A 33 13.71 -10.79 -8.66
C GLU A 33 14.34 -12.19 -8.59
N GLN A 34 14.60 -12.82 -9.74
CA GLN A 34 15.18 -14.15 -9.81
C GLN A 34 16.68 -14.17 -9.43
N TYR A 35 17.45 -13.21 -9.93
CA TYR A 35 18.91 -13.20 -9.78
C TYR A 35 19.44 -12.14 -8.82
N THR A 36 18.57 -11.33 -8.23
CA THR A 36 18.88 -10.17 -7.38
C THR A 36 19.51 -8.97 -8.10
N TYR A 37 19.92 -9.14 -9.35
CA TYR A 37 20.45 -8.10 -10.25
C TYR A 37 20.14 -8.46 -11.70
N LEU A 38 20.61 -7.68 -12.66
CA LEU A 38 20.46 -7.95 -14.09
C LEU A 38 21.76 -8.56 -14.65
N PRO A 39 21.92 -9.90 -14.69
CA PRO A 39 23.10 -10.54 -15.26
C PRO A 39 23.20 -10.27 -16.76
N GLU A 40 24.40 -9.99 -17.25
CA GLU A 40 24.63 -9.68 -18.67
C GLU A 40 24.23 -10.86 -19.59
N GLU A 41 24.46 -12.09 -19.15
CA GLU A 41 24.08 -13.30 -19.87
C GLU A 41 22.55 -13.41 -20.03
N ALA A 42 21.79 -13.15 -18.96
CA ALA A 42 20.33 -13.11 -19.01
C ALA A 42 19.82 -12.01 -19.96
N LEU A 43 20.45 -10.83 -19.94
CA LEU A 43 20.08 -9.73 -20.84
C LEU A 43 20.40 -10.01 -22.30
N ARG A 44 21.51 -10.69 -22.59
CA ARG A 44 21.84 -11.14 -23.95
C ARG A 44 20.81 -12.15 -24.46
N HIS A 45 20.42 -13.11 -23.60
CA HIS A 45 19.41 -14.11 -23.94
C HIS A 45 18.05 -13.48 -24.17
N LEU A 46 17.64 -12.54 -23.30
CA LEU A 46 16.44 -11.73 -23.48
C LEU A 46 16.39 -11.08 -24.88
N CYS A 47 17.44 -10.34 -25.26
CA CYS A 47 17.48 -9.65 -26.54
C CYS A 47 17.51 -10.60 -27.75
N ALA A 48 18.08 -11.79 -27.61
CA ALA A 48 18.12 -12.80 -28.67
C ALA A 48 16.78 -13.50 -28.91
N ASN A 49 15.88 -13.52 -27.89
CA ASN A 49 14.64 -14.29 -27.89
C ASN A 49 13.38 -13.42 -27.77
N SER A 50 13.50 -12.11 -28.02
CA SER A 50 12.38 -11.14 -27.95
C SER A 50 12.57 -10.02 -28.97
N ASP A 51 11.55 -9.18 -29.12
CA ASP A 51 11.61 -7.95 -29.94
C ASP A 51 12.30 -6.77 -29.21
N ILE A 52 12.91 -7.05 -28.05
CA ILE A 52 13.54 -6.05 -27.19
C ILE A 52 15.01 -5.87 -27.59
N SER A 53 15.35 -4.67 -28.03
CA SER A 53 16.72 -4.37 -28.46
C SER A 53 17.67 -4.14 -27.26
N PRO A 54 18.98 -4.41 -27.41
CA PRO A 54 19.97 -4.07 -26.38
C PRO A 54 19.97 -2.59 -25.99
N ALA A 55 19.72 -1.69 -26.95
CA ALA A 55 19.64 -0.26 -26.70
C ALA A 55 18.43 0.11 -25.83
N ALA A 56 17.29 -0.57 -25.99
CA ALA A 56 16.12 -0.39 -25.15
C ALA A 56 16.40 -0.87 -23.72
N VAL A 57 17.02 -2.04 -23.56
CA VAL A 57 17.43 -2.58 -22.26
C VAL A 57 18.33 -1.58 -21.53
N GLU A 58 19.37 -1.07 -22.20
CA GLU A 58 20.31 -0.12 -21.61
C GLU A 58 19.64 1.21 -21.26
N SER A 59 18.79 1.73 -22.15
CA SER A 59 18.02 2.95 -21.91
C SER A 59 17.12 2.86 -20.69
N VAL A 60 16.45 1.72 -20.48
CA VAL A 60 15.55 1.49 -19.34
C VAL A 60 16.34 1.19 -18.07
N ALA A 61 17.31 0.28 -18.13
CA ALA A 61 18.05 -0.14 -16.95
C ALA A 61 18.96 0.95 -16.36
N SER A 62 19.44 1.89 -17.18
CA SER A 62 20.19 3.05 -16.69
C SER A 62 19.30 4.19 -16.17
N PHE A 63 18.05 4.27 -16.63
CA PHE A 63 17.12 5.32 -16.22
C PHE A 63 16.42 5.01 -14.89
N PHE A 64 15.94 3.80 -14.72
CA PHE A 64 15.17 3.41 -13.53
C PHE A 64 16.08 2.93 -12.41
N ARG A 65 16.06 3.62 -11.26
CA ARG A 65 16.93 3.35 -10.11
C ARG A 65 16.71 1.97 -9.45
N GLN A 66 15.62 1.31 -9.77
CA GLN A 66 15.34 -0.04 -9.28
C GLN A 66 16.35 -1.06 -9.84
N PHE A 67 16.78 -0.89 -11.09
CA PHE A 67 17.62 -1.87 -11.77
C PHE A 67 19.08 -1.81 -11.33
N ARG A 68 19.65 -2.97 -11.08
CA ARG A 68 21.02 -3.18 -10.59
C ARG A 68 21.83 -4.02 -11.55
N ARG A 69 23.06 -3.61 -11.81
CA ARG A 69 24.00 -4.33 -12.67
C ARG A 69 24.96 -5.24 -11.88
N HIS A 70 24.94 -5.13 -10.56
CA HIS A 70 25.77 -5.91 -9.65
C HIS A 70 24.87 -6.64 -8.65
N PRO A 71 25.30 -7.82 -8.16
CA PRO A 71 24.57 -8.54 -7.13
C PRO A 71 24.27 -7.65 -5.94
N VAL A 72 23.04 -7.72 -5.44
CA VAL A 72 22.64 -7.05 -4.21
C VAL A 72 22.62 -8.04 -3.05
N GLY A 73 22.64 -7.53 -1.83
CA GLY A 73 22.46 -8.33 -0.62
C GLY A 73 21.07 -8.93 -0.55
N ARG A 74 20.94 -9.89 0.35
CA ARG A 74 19.65 -10.59 0.59
C ARG A 74 18.53 -9.62 0.95
N HIS A 75 18.85 -8.52 1.65
CA HIS A 75 17.90 -7.53 2.14
C HIS A 75 18.24 -6.13 1.62
N MET A 76 17.22 -5.39 1.21
CA MET A 76 17.37 -4.04 0.67
C MET A 76 16.98 -2.99 1.72
N ILE A 77 17.95 -2.19 2.18
CA ILE A 77 17.71 -1.05 3.07
C ILE A 77 17.50 0.21 2.23
N SER A 78 16.30 0.77 2.29
CA SER A 78 15.91 2.01 1.61
C SER A 78 15.76 3.13 2.62
N VAL A 79 16.68 4.09 2.63
CA VAL A 79 16.62 5.29 3.49
C VAL A 79 15.90 6.39 2.74
N CYS A 80 14.82 6.90 3.31
CA CYS A 80 14.06 8.00 2.74
C CYS A 80 14.85 9.31 2.79
N ASP A 81 15.04 9.96 1.64
CA ASP A 81 15.74 11.27 1.52
C ASP A 81 14.77 12.39 1.08
N GLY A 82 13.45 12.16 1.18
CA GLY A 82 12.43 13.19 0.94
C GLY A 82 12.52 14.32 1.96
N THR A 83 11.99 15.50 1.63
CA THR A 83 12.15 16.74 2.40
C THR A 83 11.92 16.57 3.90
N ALA A 84 10.84 15.92 4.32
CA ALA A 84 10.55 15.71 5.74
C ALA A 84 11.62 14.86 6.46
N CYS A 85 12.13 13.81 5.81
CA CYS A 85 13.18 12.96 6.34
C CYS A 85 14.52 13.68 6.33
N HIS A 86 14.83 14.44 5.26
CA HIS A 86 16.04 15.20 5.13
C HIS A 86 16.18 16.25 6.25
N VAL A 87 15.12 17.04 6.50
CA VAL A 87 15.06 18.02 7.61
C VAL A 87 15.21 17.36 8.98
N LYS A 88 14.82 16.09 9.10
CA LYS A 88 14.96 15.27 10.31
C LYS A 88 16.25 14.45 10.34
N ALA A 89 17.28 14.88 9.59
CA ALA A 89 18.62 14.30 9.56
C ALA A 89 18.71 12.86 9.00
N SER A 90 17.89 12.49 8.00
CA SER A 90 18.04 11.20 7.32
C SER A 90 19.41 10.98 6.67
N PRO A 91 20.18 11.99 6.20
CA PRO A 91 21.55 11.78 5.78
C PRO A 91 22.42 11.14 6.87
N ALA A 92 22.32 11.61 8.12
CA ALA A 92 23.07 11.03 9.22
C ALA A 92 22.63 9.59 9.55
N VAL A 93 21.35 9.24 9.32
CA VAL A 93 20.86 7.86 9.43
C VAL A 93 21.49 7.00 8.33
N TYR A 94 21.52 7.50 7.08
CA TYR A 94 22.15 6.80 5.96
C TYR A 94 23.64 6.53 6.23
N ASP A 95 24.37 7.55 6.66
CA ASP A 95 25.80 7.44 6.96
C ASP A 95 26.04 6.44 8.10
N LYS A 96 25.18 6.43 9.12
CA LYS A 96 25.29 5.46 10.23
C LYS A 96 24.95 4.03 9.80
N VAL A 97 24.03 3.82 8.88
CA VAL A 97 23.78 2.51 8.28
C VAL A 97 25.00 2.07 7.49
N ALA A 98 25.56 2.93 6.62
CA ALA A 98 26.75 2.64 5.84
C ALA A 98 27.96 2.28 6.73
N GLU A 99 28.18 3.04 7.81
CA GLU A 99 29.22 2.75 8.81
C GLU A 99 29.00 1.39 9.47
N HIS A 100 27.78 1.09 9.90
CA HIS A 100 27.44 -0.18 10.58
C HIS A 100 27.64 -1.40 9.67
N LEU A 101 27.36 -1.24 8.37
CA LEU A 101 27.57 -2.26 7.35
C LEU A 101 29.02 -2.35 6.85
N GLY A 102 29.91 -1.45 7.29
CA GLY A 102 31.32 -1.39 6.89
C GLY A 102 31.52 -1.03 5.42
N LEU A 103 30.59 -0.28 4.81
CA LEU A 103 30.65 0.13 3.40
C LEU A 103 31.74 1.16 3.15
N LYS A 104 32.54 0.94 2.12
CA LYS A 104 33.53 1.93 1.63
C LYS A 104 32.87 2.91 0.65
N PRO A 105 33.49 4.06 0.40
CA PRO A 105 33.01 4.99 -0.62
C PRO A 105 32.80 4.31 -1.98
N GLY A 106 31.56 4.37 -2.48
CA GLY A 106 31.17 3.73 -3.75
C GLY A 106 30.64 2.31 -3.64
N GLU A 107 30.72 1.69 -2.46
CA GLU A 107 30.06 0.40 -2.18
C GLU A 107 28.63 0.65 -1.64
N ASP A 108 27.69 -0.20 -2.00
CA ASP A 108 26.31 -0.16 -1.52
C ASP A 108 25.86 -1.47 -0.85
N THR A 109 26.67 -2.51 -0.91
CA THR A 109 26.36 -3.85 -0.37
C THR A 109 27.48 -4.28 0.59
N ASP A 110 27.09 -4.86 1.73
CA ASP A 110 28.03 -5.34 2.74
C ASP A 110 28.85 -6.57 2.25
N ALA A 111 29.98 -6.82 2.93
CA ALA A 111 30.90 -7.89 2.54
C ALA A 111 30.28 -9.29 2.57
N ASP A 112 29.29 -9.50 3.44
CA ASP A 112 28.60 -10.78 3.62
C ASP A 112 27.45 -10.97 2.61
N GLY A 113 27.14 -9.94 1.81
CA GLY A 113 26.01 -9.95 0.86
C GLY A 113 24.66 -10.07 1.57
N LEU A 114 24.56 -9.57 2.79
CA LEU A 114 23.32 -9.61 3.58
C LEU A 114 22.46 -8.39 3.30
N PHE A 115 23.05 -7.19 3.30
CA PHE A 115 22.33 -5.93 3.13
C PHE A 115 22.88 -5.11 1.97
N THR A 116 21.95 -4.52 1.20
CA THR A 116 22.27 -3.44 0.25
C THR A 116 21.57 -2.17 0.69
N LEU A 117 22.31 -1.06 0.72
CA LEU A 117 21.85 0.26 1.15
C LEU A 117 21.59 1.16 -0.05
N ARG A 118 20.42 1.83 -0.06
CA ARG A 118 20.08 2.83 -1.07
C ARG A 118 19.30 4.01 -0.48
N LYS A 119 19.31 5.15 -1.20
CA LYS A 119 18.41 6.27 -0.95
C LYS A 119 17.17 6.18 -1.83
N VAL A 120 16.01 6.56 -1.28
CA VAL A 120 14.76 6.69 -2.03
C VAL A 120 14.16 8.07 -1.83
N ALA A 121 13.44 8.58 -2.84
CA ALA A 121 12.92 9.94 -2.83
C ALA A 121 11.89 10.17 -1.72
N CYS A 122 10.95 9.24 -1.53
CA CYS A 122 9.97 9.29 -0.45
C CYS A 122 9.31 7.91 -0.23
N LEU A 123 9.16 7.51 1.05
CA LEU A 123 8.44 6.31 1.46
C LEU A 123 6.97 6.58 1.82
N GLY A 124 6.49 7.82 1.71
CA GLY A 124 5.13 8.20 2.06
C GLY A 124 4.83 8.22 3.57
N CYS A 125 5.80 7.98 4.45
CA CYS A 125 5.63 7.97 5.92
C CYS A 125 6.18 9.26 6.58
N CYS A 126 5.94 10.42 5.99
CA CYS A 126 6.57 11.69 6.34
C CYS A 126 6.29 12.16 7.77
N THR A 127 5.15 11.80 8.35
CA THR A 127 4.84 12.08 9.77
C THR A 127 5.73 11.31 10.74
N LEU A 128 6.33 10.21 10.30
CA LEU A 128 7.22 9.35 11.07
C LEU A 128 8.70 9.53 10.66
N ALA A 129 9.02 10.66 10.03
CA ALA A 129 10.38 10.95 9.59
C ALA A 129 11.38 11.00 10.77
N PRO A 130 12.64 10.52 10.58
CA PRO A 130 13.17 9.83 9.43
C PRO A 130 12.61 8.40 9.28
N ALA A 131 12.31 7.99 8.04
CA ALA A 131 11.80 6.65 7.73
C ALA A 131 12.85 5.82 6.97
N VAL A 132 12.96 4.55 7.35
CA VAL A 132 13.81 3.54 6.70
C VAL A 132 12.95 2.32 6.41
N GLN A 133 13.08 1.76 5.22
CA GLN A 133 12.40 0.52 4.85
C GLN A 133 13.45 -0.56 4.59
N ILE A 134 13.26 -1.74 5.18
CA ILE A 134 14.06 -2.94 4.90
C ILE A 134 13.10 -3.95 4.26
N ASP A 135 13.32 -4.26 3.00
CA ASP A 135 12.39 -5.04 2.16
C ASP A 135 10.97 -4.45 2.21
N THR A 136 10.04 -5.13 2.88
CA THR A 136 8.64 -4.69 3.05
C THR A 136 8.37 -4.05 4.42
N VAL A 137 9.33 -4.10 5.36
CA VAL A 137 9.16 -3.58 6.73
C VAL A 137 9.63 -2.14 6.80
N THR A 138 8.76 -1.23 7.21
CA THR A 138 9.08 0.19 7.37
C THR A 138 9.26 0.56 8.84
N TYR A 139 10.33 1.29 9.15
CA TYR A 139 10.65 1.85 10.46
C TYR A 139 10.51 3.36 10.43
N GLY A 140 9.85 3.92 11.43
CA GLY A 140 9.70 5.37 11.62
C GLY A 140 10.55 5.91 12.77
N HIS A 141 10.77 7.23 12.77
CA HIS A 141 11.55 7.95 13.79
C HIS A 141 12.96 7.38 14.02
N VAL A 142 13.57 6.87 12.95
CA VAL A 142 14.90 6.26 13.02
C VAL A 142 15.95 7.34 13.28
N ARG A 143 16.77 7.14 14.32
CA ARG A 143 17.91 8.01 14.65
C ARG A 143 19.21 7.21 14.46
N PRO A 144 20.35 7.89 14.28
CA PRO A 144 21.64 7.20 14.14
C PRO A 144 21.95 6.21 15.27
N ASP A 145 21.61 6.56 16.52
CA ASP A 145 21.79 5.70 17.71
C ASP A 145 20.88 4.46 17.70
N THR A 146 19.73 4.49 17.01
CA THR A 146 18.80 3.37 16.94
C THR A 146 19.05 2.41 15.77
N VAL A 147 19.96 2.74 14.84
CA VAL A 147 20.25 1.92 13.65
C VAL A 147 20.65 0.48 13.98
N PRO A 148 21.59 0.21 14.92
CA PRO A 148 21.96 -1.17 15.24
C PRO A 148 20.78 -2.00 15.77
N GLY A 149 19.96 -1.38 16.63
CA GLY A 149 18.75 -2.01 17.17
C GLY A 149 17.70 -2.30 16.09
N MET A 150 17.53 -1.41 15.12
CA MET A 150 16.63 -1.60 13.98
C MET A 150 17.04 -2.81 13.11
N LEU A 151 18.32 -2.94 12.80
CA LEU A 151 18.82 -4.05 12.00
C LEU A 151 18.69 -5.39 12.76
N THR A 152 19.02 -5.40 14.05
CA THR A 152 18.84 -6.58 14.91
C THR A 152 17.36 -6.98 15.00
N ASP A 153 16.46 -6.02 15.19
CA ASP A 153 15.01 -6.27 15.24
C ASP A 153 14.50 -6.87 13.92
N PHE A 154 14.94 -6.33 12.77
CA PHE A 154 14.59 -6.88 11.47
C PHE A 154 15.02 -8.34 11.30
N LEU A 155 16.26 -8.66 11.62
CA LEU A 155 16.78 -10.03 11.52
C LEU A 155 16.07 -10.98 12.50
N ALA A 156 15.75 -10.53 13.70
CA ALA A 156 14.98 -11.31 14.66
C ALA A 156 13.57 -11.64 14.16
N GLN A 157 12.90 -10.69 13.49
CA GLN A 157 11.59 -10.92 12.89
C GLN A 157 11.64 -11.92 11.72
N GLN A 158 12.71 -11.91 10.91
CA GLN A 158 12.89 -12.88 9.83
C GLN A 158 13.11 -14.30 10.35
N ASN A 159 13.85 -14.44 11.47
CA ASN A 159 14.11 -15.73 12.11
C ASN A 159 12.91 -16.28 12.89
N GLN A 160 12.00 -15.42 13.35
CA GLN A 160 10.67 -15.82 13.80
C GLN A 160 9.83 -16.12 12.54
N ALA A 161 10.20 -17.22 11.84
CA ALA A 161 9.38 -17.77 10.77
C ALA A 161 7.92 -17.65 11.20
N HIS A 162 7.04 -17.20 10.30
CA HIS A 162 5.59 -17.18 10.39
C HIS A 162 5.09 -18.40 11.19
N ILE A 163 5.16 -18.31 12.51
CA ILE A 163 4.30 -19.08 13.36
C ILE A 163 2.97 -18.35 13.22
N PRO A 164 2.02 -18.87 12.42
CA PRO A 164 0.67 -18.34 12.46
C PRO A 164 0.33 -18.33 13.93
N PRO A 165 -0.26 -17.25 14.49
CA PRO A 165 -0.73 -17.30 15.88
C PRO A 165 -1.53 -18.59 15.95
N GLU A 166 -1.14 -19.49 16.87
CA GLU A 166 -1.90 -20.73 17.09
C GLU A 166 -3.36 -20.31 17.14
N PRO A 167 -4.24 -20.91 16.34
CA PRO A 167 -5.64 -20.58 16.41
C PRO A 167 -6.01 -20.73 17.88
N VAL A 168 -6.36 -19.62 18.50
CA VAL A 168 -6.85 -19.61 19.89
C VAL A 168 -7.97 -20.64 19.88
N GLY A 169 -7.73 -21.79 20.51
CA GLY A 169 -8.54 -23.00 20.32
C GLY A 169 -10.02 -22.65 20.44
N ASP A 170 -10.86 -23.20 19.59
CA ASP A 170 -12.32 -22.97 19.53
C ASP A 170 -13.04 -23.21 20.87
N SER A 171 -12.33 -23.75 21.86
CA SER A 171 -12.80 -24.01 23.21
C SER A 171 -12.93 -22.77 24.11
N MET A 172 -12.38 -21.60 23.74
CA MET A 172 -12.50 -20.39 24.54
C MET A 172 -13.75 -19.58 24.15
N PRO A 173 -14.55 -19.10 25.14
CA PRO A 173 -15.72 -18.29 24.85
C PRO A 173 -15.32 -16.97 24.16
N LEU A 174 -15.96 -16.65 23.05
CA LEU A 174 -15.84 -15.36 22.39
C LEU A 174 -16.52 -14.31 23.27
N LEU A 175 -15.75 -13.37 23.80
CA LEU A 175 -16.29 -12.26 24.59
C LEU A 175 -16.92 -11.20 23.67
N PRO A 176 -17.99 -10.55 24.11
CA PRO A 176 -18.59 -9.46 23.34
C PRO A 176 -17.62 -8.27 23.27
N GLY A 177 -17.56 -7.67 22.07
CA GLY A 177 -16.71 -6.51 21.78
C GLY A 177 -15.81 -6.72 20.59
N GLU A 178 -15.14 -5.67 20.17
CA GLU A 178 -14.23 -5.64 19.02
C GLU A 178 -12.99 -4.82 19.37
N ILE A 179 -11.82 -5.29 18.95
CA ILE A 179 -10.55 -4.56 19.05
C ILE A 179 -10.12 -4.20 17.64
N ARG A 180 -9.94 -2.90 17.37
CA ARG A 180 -9.53 -2.39 16.06
C ARG A 180 -8.08 -1.93 16.08
N ILE A 181 -7.30 -2.35 15.08
CA ILE A 181 -5.91 -1.94 14.89
C ILE A 181 -5.69 -1.53 13.45
N GLY A 182 -5.07 -0.36 13.24
CA GLY A 182 -4.61 0.05 11.91
C GLY A 182 -3.33 -0.69 11.52
N LEU A 183 -3.32 -1.31 10.34
CA LEU A 183 -2.15 -1.96 9.74
C LEU A 183 -1.84 -1.39 8.34
N GLY A 184 -1.97 -0.07 8.15
CA GLY A 184 -1.41 0.64 7.00
C GLY A 184 0.09 0.88 7.17
N SER A 185 0.80 1.26 6.10
CA SER A 185 2.26 1.44 6.12
C SER A 185 2.76 2.35 7.25
N CYS A 186 2.09 3.49 7.51
CA CYS A 186 2.46 4.35 8.64
C CYS A 186 2.20 3.70 10.00
N CYS A 187 1.15 2.90 10.14
CA CYS A 187 0.85 2.20 11.38
C CYS A 187 1.91 1.14 11.67
N VAL A 188 2.31 0.37 10.66
CA VAL A 188 3.38 -0.62 10.76
C VAL A 188 4.71 0.05 11.08
N ALA A 189 5.05 1.14 10.37
CA ALA A 189 6.24 1.95 10.65
C ALA A 189 6.25 2.53 12.08
N GLY A 190 5.08 2.78 12.67
CA GLY A 190 4.91 3.19 14.05
C GLY A 190 4.94 2.04 15.07
N GLY A 191 4.99 0.77 14.63
CA GLY A 191 5.07 -0.41 15.48
C GLY A 191 3.77 -1.19 15.68
N SER A 192 2.70 -0.93 14.90
CA SER A 192 1.40 -1.61 15.06
C SER A 192 1.47 -3.13 14.90
N GLU A 193 2.43 -3.66 14.13
CA GLU A 193 2.63 -5.10 14.01
C GLU A 193 3.05 -5.72 15.34
N LYS A 194 3.91 -5.05 16.11
CA LYS A 194 4.31 -5.50 17.47
C LYS A 194 3.10 -5.47 18.42
N ILE A 195 2.19 -4.49 18.26
CA ILE A 195 0.94 -4.44 19.05
C ILE A 195 0.04 -5.62 18.68
N ARG A 196 -0.07 -5.99 17.41
CA ARG A 196 -0.85 -7.14 16.97
C ARG A 196 -0.34 -8.44 17.60
N GLN A 197 0.98 -8.64 17.61
CA GLN A 197 1.61 -9.79 18.25
C GLN A 197 1.39 -9.80 19.78
N ALA A 198 1.57 -8.66 20.44
CA ALA A 198 1.33 -8.51 21.88
C ALA A 198 -0.15 -8.76 22.24
N LEU A 199 -1.11 -8.35 21.39
CA LEU A 199 -2.53 -8.66 21.55
C LEU A 199 -2.78 -10.17 21.55
N ALA A 200 -2.28 -10.87 20.55
CA ALA A 200 -2.44 -12.32 20.44
C ALA A 200 -1.88 -13.04 21.70
N ALA A 201 -0.66 -12.67 22.10
CA ALA A 201 -0.01 -13.22 23.29
C ALA A 201 -0.79 -12.90 24.58
N SER A 202 -1.23 -11.64 24.76
CA SER A 202 -1.97 -11.23 25.95
C SER A 202 -3.36 -11.87 26.04
N MET A 203 -4.08 -11.99 24.95
CA MET A 203 -5.37 -12.69 24.90
C MET A 203 -5.22 -14.17 25.26
N ALA A 204 -4.21 -14.86 24.71
CA ALA A 204 -3.89 -16.23 25.07
C ALA A 204 -3.51 -16.34 26.57
N GLY A 205 -2.66 -15.42 27.06
CA GLY A 205 -2.27 -15.34 28.48
C GLY A 205 -3.44 -15.12 29.43
N MET A 206 -4.41 -14.29 29.05
CA MET A 206 -5.63 -14.03 29.84
C MET A 206 -6.71 -15.13 29.70
N GLY A 207 -6.58 -16.02 28.70
CA GLY A 207 -7.58 -17.02 28.37
C GLY A 207 -8.87 -16.42 27.83
N ILE A 208 -8.77 -15.31 27.09
CA ILE A 208 -9.89 -14.62 26.47
C ILE A 208 -9.80 -14.69 24.95
N ARG A 209 -10.96 -14.64 24.30
CA ARG A 209 -11.09 -14.50 22.84
C ARG A 209 -11.99 -13.31 22.54
N VAL A 210 -11.50 -12.36 21.76
CA VAL A 210 -12.21 -11.15 21.34
C VAL A 210 -11.98 -10.99 19.84
N HIS A 211 -12.94 -10.45 19.14
CA HIS A 211 -12.78 -10.15 17.71
C HIS A 211 -11.73 -9.05 17.50
N VAL A 212 -10.65 -9.37 16.80
CA VAL A 212 -9.60 -8.39 16.44
C VAL A 212 -9.77 -8.05 14.96
N LYS A 213 -10.01 -6.78 14.67
CA LYS A 213 -10.24 -6.26 13.33
C LYS A 213 -9.09 -5.38 12.87
N HIS A 214 -8.59 -5.65 11.67
CA HIS A 214 -7.61 -4.81 11.01
C HIS A 214 -8.35 -3.76 10.18
N VAL A 215 -8.22 -2.49 10.56
CA VAL A 215 -9.01 -1.41 9.98
C VAL A 215 -8.20 -0.49 9.07
N SER A 216 -8.92 0.27 8.25
CA SER A 216 -8.40 1.34 7.41
C SER A 216 -7.78 2.48 8.22
N CYS A 217 -6.94 3.29 7.59
CA CYS A 217 -6.24 4.40 8.24
C CYS A 217 -7.18 5.52 8.66
N VAL A 218 -7.08 5.96 9.92
CA VAL A 218 -7.84 7.12 10.45
C VAL A 218 -7.17 8.48 10.15
N GLY A 219 -5.97 8.48 9.57
CA GLY A 219 -5.21 9.69 9.28
C GLY A 219 -4.38 10.26 10.44
N MET A 220 -4.45 9.69 11.64
CA MET A 220 -3.68 10.15 12.82
C MET A 220 -2.30 9.50 12.92
N CYS A 221 -1.52 9.51 11.83
CA CYS A 221 -0.23 8.82 11.77
C CYS A 221 0.77 9.27 12.86
N HIS A 222 0.70 10.53 13.31
CA HIS A 222 1.53 11.06 14.39
C HIS A 222 1.21 10.49 15.79
N GLN A 223 0.10 9.75 15.91
CA GLN A 223 -0.36 9.12 17.16
C GLN A 223 -0.26 7.59 17.12
N THR A 224 0.29 7.02 16.03
CA THR A 224 0.47 5.56 15.91
C THR A 224 1.49 5.04 16.92
N PRO A 225 1.36 3.77 17.36
CA PRO A 225 0.26 2.83 17.11
C PRO A 225 -1.04 3.21 17.79
N LEU A 226 -2.15 2.98 17.08
CA LEU A 226 -3.52 3.19 17.59
C LEU A 226 -4.19 1.85 17.84
N MET A 227 -4.93 1.75 18.94
CA MET A 227 -5.77 0.61 19.29
C MET A 227 -7.12 1.12 19.80
N GLU A 228 -8.20 0.67 19.22
CA GLU A 228 -9.57 1.01 19.63
C GLU A 228 -10.27 -0.22 20.19
N ILE A 229 -10.99 -0.06 21.29
CA ILE A 229 -11.82 -1.09 21.91
C ILE A 229 -13.26 -0.63 21.91
N LEU A 230 -14.12 -1.46 21.33
CA LEU A 230 -15.56 -1.28 21.30
C LEU A 230 -16.22 -2.34 22.20
N LEU A 231 -17.06 -1.90 23.11
CA LEU A 231 -17.86 -2.77 23.95
C LEU A 231 -19.35 -2.47 23.72
N PRO A 232 -20.24 -3.48 23.77
CA PRO A 232 -21.67 -3.27 23.60
C PRO A 232 -22.21 -2.26 24.62
N GLY A 233 -22.87 -1.20 24.10
CA GLY A 233 -23.49 -0.16 24.93
C GLY A 233 -22.53 0.85 25.54
N GLU A 234 -21.26 0.80 25.22
CA GLU A 234 -20.26 1.79 25.66
C GLU A 234 -19.75 2.64 24.48
N ALA A 235 -19.23 3.82 24.81
CA ALA A 235 -18.50 4.63 23.83
C ALA A 235 -17.17 3.96 23.49
N ALA A 236 -16.69 4.12 22.25
CA ALA A 236 -15.42 3.61 21.82
C ALA A 236 -14.25 4.13 22.68
N HIS A 237 -13.30 3.26 22.99
CA HIS A 237 -12.11 3.60 23.76
C HIS A 237 -10.89 3.56 22.83
N LEU A 238 -10.37 4.72 22.42
CA LEU A 238 -9.21 4.86 21.56
C LEU A 238 -7.94 5.09 22.41
N TYR A 239 -6.93 4.27 22.17
CA TYR A 239 -5.60 4.36 22.75
C TYR A 239 -4.59 4.77 21.67
N ALA A 240 -3.75 5.76 21.99
CA ALA A 240 -2.73 6.28 21.09
C ALA A 240 -1.33 6.01 21.65
N LYS A 241 -0.33 5.89 20.75
CA LYS A 241 1.08 5.61 21.10
C LYS A 241 1.21 4.38 22.00
N VAL A 242 0.42 3.34 21.70
CA VAL A 242 0.39 2.09 22.46
C VAL A 242 1.72 1.38 22.25
N ARG A 243 2.30 0.86 23.35
CA ARG A 243 3.48 0.01 23.32
C ARG A 243 3.10 -1.45 23.58
N PRO A 244 3.90 -2.43 23.15
CA PRO A 244 3.61 -3.84 23.39
C PRO A 244 3.36 -4.18 24.87
N GLU A 245 4.11 -3.55 25.77
CA GLU A 245 3.98 -3.70 27.22
C GLU A 245 2.68 -3.13 27.82
N ASP A 246 2.03 -2.20 27.12
CA ASP A 246 0.77 -1.59 27.56
C ASP A 246 -0.45 -2.48 27.25
N VAL A 247 -0.33 -3.42 26.31
CA VAL A 247 -1.45 -4.18 25.73
C VAL A 247 -2.18 -5.01 26.79
N GLU A 248 -1.45 -5.76 27.62
CA GLU A 248 -2.07 -6.59 28.68
C GLU A 248 -2.85 -5.73 29.67
N ALA A 249 -2.29 -4.57 30.07
CA ALA A 249 -2.93 -3.65 30.98
C ALA A 249 -4.19 -3.00 30.37
N ILE A 250 -4.17 -2.68 29.08
CA ILE A 250 -5.33 -2.15 28.37
C ILE A 250 -6.43 -3.21 28.30
N LEU A 251 -6.09 -4.45 27.89
CA LEU A 251 -7.07 -5.54 27.82
C LEU A 251 -7.70 -5.84 29.18
N ALA A 252 -6.91 -5.87 30.27
CA ALA A 252 -7.39 -6.13 31.61
C ALA A 252 -8.37 -5.07 32.14
N ARG A 253 -8.40 -3.86 31.57
CA ARG A 253 -9.38 -2.81 31.92
C ARG A 253 -10.76 -3.10 31.34
N HIS A 254 -10.82 -3.71 30.17
CA HIS A 254 -12.06 -3.91 29.39
C HIS A 254 -12.57 -5.35 29.47
N PHE A 255 -11.67 -6.31 29.58
CA PHE A 255 -11.99 -7.74 29.56
C PHE A 255 -11.49 -8.42 30.85
N LYS A 256 -12.36 -9.18 31.50
CA LYS A 256 -12.00 -9.90 32.72
C LYS A 256 -11.41 -11.26 32.34
N PRO A 257 -10.20 -11.63 32.85
CA PRO A 257 -9.66 -12.96 32.65
C PRO A 257 -10.64 -14.05 33.14
N VAL A 258 -10.76 -15.15 32.39
CA VAL A 258 -11.73 -16.22 32.67
C VAL A 258 -11.38 -16.94 33.95
N HIS A 259 -10.08 -17.14 34.27
CA HIS A 259 -9.64 -17.87 35.46
C HIS A 259 -9.28 -16.95 36.64
N PRO A 260 -9.76 -17.25 37.86
CA PRO A 260 -9.53 -16.41 39.04
C PRO A 260 -8.03 -16.25 39.38
N TRP A 261 -7.20 -17.28 39.22
CA TRP A 261 -5.74 -17.20 39.43
C TRP A 261 -5.05 -16.25 38.46
N ARG A 262 -5.53 -16.16 37.24
CA ARG A 262 -5.03 -15.19 36.23
C ARG A 262 -5.44 -13.77 36.59
N ARG A 263 -6.59 -13.57 37.28
CA ARG A 263 -7.01 -12.24 37.79
C ARG A 263 -6.05 -11.75 38.89
N VAL A 264 -5.56 -12.65 39.78
CA VAL A 264 -4.60 -12.31 40.81
C VAL A 264 -3.24 -11.94 40.19
N ARG A 265 -2.77 -12.72 39.21
CA ARG A 265 -1.52 -12.45 38.50
C ARG A 265 -1.56 -11.14 37.71
N ALA A 266 -2.67 -10.84 36.99
CA ALA A 266 -2.88 -9.58 36.29
C ALA A 266 -2.86 -8.38 37.24
N LYS A 267 -3.49 -8.50 38.45
CA LYS A 267 -3.43 -7.46 39.50
C LYS A 267 -2.02 -7.30 40.07
N ALA A 268 -1.30 -8.40 40.29
CA ALA A 268 0.07 -8.36 40.79
C ALA A 268 1.03 -7.71 39.79
N ASN A 269 0.93 -8.05 38.47
CA ASN A 269 1.68 -7.41 37.41
C ASN A 269 1.34 -5.92 37.29
N GLN A 270 0.08 -5.56 37.44
CA GLN A 270 -0.36 -4.16 37.40
C GLN A 270 0.18 -3.33 38.57
N LEU A 271 0.30 -3.95 39.77
CA LEU A 271 0.92 -3.33 40.96
C LEU A 271 2.44 -3.21 40.80
N LEU A 272 3.11 -4.25 40.28
CA LEU A 272 4.54 -4.25 40.01
C LEU A 272 4.88 -3.21 38.94
N HIS A 273 4.10 -3.12 37.85
CA HIS A 273 4.27 -2.08 36.82
C HIS A 273 4.10 -0.67 37.40
N ARG A 274 3.15 -0.44 38.30
CA ARG A 274 2.97 0.84 38.99
C ARG A 274 4.12 1.18 39.94
N ALA A 275 4.75 0.18 40.54
CA ALA A 275 5.88 0.37 41.47
C ALA A 275 7.22 0.64 40.74
N TYR A 276 7.39 0.08 39.54
CA TYR A 276 8.61 0.26 38.72
C TYR A 276 8.59 1.48 37.78
N THR A 277 7.41 2.00 37.43
CA THR A 277 7.28 3.22 36.58
C THR A 277 7.02 4.43 37.47
N GLN A 278 8.09 5.06 37.97
CA GLN A 278 8.04 6.37 38.62
C GLN A 278 7.78 7.54 37.67
N ASP A 279 7.72 7.31 36.35
CA ASP A 279 7.43 8.32 35.35
C ASP A 279 5.92 8.49 35.13
N LYS A 280 5.37 9.56 35.69
CA LYS A 280 3.98 10.01 35.51
C LYS A 280 3.60 10.34 34.05
N GLU A 281 4.56 10.37 33.14
CA GLU A 281 4.34 10.71 31.72
C GLU A 281 4.06 9.53 30.79
N THR A 282 4.14 8.28 31.26
CA THR A 282 4.09 7.07 30.43
C THR A 282 2.80 6.27 30.52
N ALA A 283 1.77 6.73 31.22
CA ALA A 283 0.47 6.08 31.15
C ALA A 283 -0.12 6.19 29.74
N PRO A 284 -0.66 5.11 29.14
CA PRO A 284 -1.32 5.18 27.84
C PRO A 284 -2.39 6.27 27.90
N ARG A 285 -2.24 7.30 27.06
CA ARG A 285 -3.23 8.39 27.00
C ARG A 285 -4.49 7.82 26.39
N ARG A 286 -5.58 7.86 27.14
CA ARG A 286 -6.89 7.50 26.67
C ARG A 286 -7.45 8.66 25.85
N TYR A 287 -7.63 8.46 24.56
CA TYR A 287 -8.46 9.33 23.75
C TYR A 287 -9.80 8.62 23.57
N ALA A 288 -10.86 9.13 24.17
CA ALA A 288 -12.19 8.77 23.73
C ALA A 288 -12.41 9.45 22.37
N LEU A 289 -12.97 8.77 21.39
CA LEU A 289 -13.50 9.39 20.15
C LEU A 289 -14.72 10.29 20.47
N ASP A 290 -14.86 10.72 21.70
CA ASP A 290 -15.83 11.71 22.09
C ASP A 290 -15.38 13.05 21.48
N VAL A 291 -16.28 13.67 20.75
CA VAL A 291 -16.13 15.01 20.16
C VAL A 291 -15.71 16.07 21.21
N ARG A 292 -15.86 15.76 22.50
CA ARG A 292 -15.46 16.59 23.64
C ARG A 292 -13.97 16.53 23.99
N ASP A 293 -13.23 15.53 23.50
CA ASP A 293 -11.76 15.53 23.64
C ASP A 293 -11.16 16.54 22.67
N ALA A 294 -10.65 17.66 23.18
CA ALA A 294 -10.21 18.78 22.39
C ALA A 294 -9.15 18.44 21.30
N PRO A 295 -8.10 17.65 21.55
CA PRO A 295 -7.15 17.26 20.51
C PRO A 295 -7.77 16.39 19.41
N VAL A 296 -8.67 15.48 19.77
CA VAL A 296 -9.35 14.58 18.82
C VAL A 296 -10.41 15.34 18.06
N ALA A 297 -11.20 16.19 18.72
CA ALA A 297 -12.21 17.03 18.09
C ALA A 297 -11.59 18.04 17.12
N ALA A 298 -10.46 18.64 17.46
CA ALA A 298 -9.76 19.58 16.58
C ALA A 298 -9.26 18.91 15.29
N PHE A 299 -8.90 17.64 15.34
CA PHE A 299 -8.43 16.90 14.16
C PHE A 299 -9.57 16.17 13.44
N LEU A 300 -10.35 15.34 14.15
CA LEU A 300 -11.35 14.47 13.53
C LEU A 300 -12.69 15.16 13.31
N GLY A 301 -13.12 16.03 14.24
CA GLY A 301 -14.44 16.65 14.24
C GLY A 301 -14.67 17.63 13.08
N ALA A 302 -13.60 18.27 12.57
CA ALA A 302 -13.66 19.17 11.43
C ALA A 302 -13.60 18.44 10.07
N GLN A 303 -13.33 17.13 10.03
CA GLN A 303 -13.18 16.37 8.80
C GLN A 303 -14.52 16.04 8.16
N ARG A 304 -14.68 16.39 6.88
CA ARG A 304 -15.73 15.86 6.01
C ARG A 304 -15.15 14.73 5.16
N ARG A 305 -15.48 13.49 5.53
CA ARG A 305 -14.90 12.29 4.91
C ARG A 305 -15.79 11.80 3.78
N LEU A 306 -15.37 12.03 2.53
CA LEU A 306 -16.02 11.50 1.34
C LEU A 306 -15.25 10.28 0.81
N ALA A 307 -14.02 10.46 0.35
CA ALA A 307 -13.19 9.37 -0.15
C ALA A 307 -12.77 8.37 0.94
N THR A 308 -12.65 8.85 2.18
CA THR A 308 -12.22 8.07 3.35
C THR A 308 -13.35 7.81 4.36
N GLU A 309 -14.59 7.73 3.89
CA GLU A 309 -15.73 7.30 4.68
C GLU A 309 -15.47 5.93 5.33
N TYR A 310 -15.95 5.70 6.55
CA TYR A 310 -15.67 4.49 7.36
C TYR A 310 -14.18 4.27 7.69
N CYS A 311 -13.36 5.33 7.69
CA CYS A 311 -11.95 5.22 8.09
C CYS A 311 -11.85 4.80 9.57
N GLY A 312 -10.97 3.82 9.86
CA GLY A 312 -10.85 3.25 11.19
C GLY A 312 -11.93 2.23 11.56
N GLU A 313 -12.87 1.96 10.65
CA GLU A 313 -13.99 1.04 10.88
C GLU A 313 -13.94 -0.15 9.92
N MET A 314 -13.76 0.11 8.64
CA MET A 314 -13.81 -0.90 7.58
C MET A 314 -12.47 -1.67 7.48
N ALA A 315 -12.57 -2.99 7.33
CA ALA A 315 -11.44 -3.83 6.99
C ALA A 315 -11.14 -3.73 5.47
N PRO A 316 -9.91 -3.34 5.07
CA PRO A 316 -9.61 -3.04 3.66
C PRO A 316 -9.87 -4.18 2.68
N MET A 317 -9.71 -5.44 3.12
CA MET A 317 -9.82 -6.63 2.26
C MET A 317 -11.11 -7.43 2.46
N ASP A 318 -12.05 -6.90 3.26
CA ASP A 318 -13.36 -7.54 3.49
C ASP A 318 -14.39 -7.02 2.46
N LEU A 319 -14.60 -7.80 1.41
CA LEU A 319 -15.55 -7.50 0.35
C LEU A 319 -17.00 -7.48 0.86
N GLU A 320 -17.36 -8.38 1.77
CA GLU A 320 -18.72 -8.46 2.31
C GLU A 320 -19.03 -7.24 3.20
N GLU A 321 -18.04 -6.80 3.96
CA GLU A 321 -18.19 -5.55 4.72
C GLU A 321 -18.32 -4.35 3.77
N TYR A 322 -17.52 -4.29 2.71
CA TYR A 322 -17.63 -3.23 1.70
C TYR A 322 -19.02 -3.18 1.06
N ARG A 323 -19.56 -4.34 0.66
CA ARG A 323 -20.93 -4.48 0.12
C ARG A 323 -21.99 -3.98 1.12
N ARG A 324 -21.88 -4.40 2.38
CA ARG A 324 -22.82 -4.04 3.45
C ARG A 324 -22.83 -2.54 3.74
N LEU A 325 -21.69 -1.87 3.57
CA LEU A 325 -21.52 -0.42 3.71
C LEU A 325 -21.91 0.37 2.44
N GLY A 326 -22.51 -0.27 1.45
CA GLY A 326 -22.99 0.38 0.22
C GLY A 326 -22.02 0.29 -0.96
N GLY A 327 -20.92 -0.44 -0.81
CA GLY A 327 -19.97 -0.65 -1.91
C GLY A 327 -20.60 -1.39 -3.09
N PHE A 328 -20.12 -1.06 -4.27
CA PHE A 328 -20.62 -1.52 -5.58
C PHE A 328 -22.06 -1.10 -5.94
N GLN A 329 -22.75 -0.35 -5.11
CA GLN A 329 -24.11 0.14 -5.43
C GLN A 329 -24.08 1.09 -6.64
N ALA A 330 -23.09 1.97 -6.73
CA ALA A 330 -22.93 2.87 -7.88
C ALA A 330 -22.65 2.07 -9.17
N LEU A 331 -21.81 1.04 -9.09
CA LEU A 331 -21.57 0.13 -10.22
C LEU A 331 -22.86 -0.60 -10.63
N HIS A 332 -23.61 -1.14 -9.69
CA HIS A 332 -24.91 -1.78 -9.99
C HIS A 332 -25.88 -0.80 -10.67
N ALA A 333 -25.93 0.47 -10.22
CA ALA A 333 -26.73 1.49 -10.88
C ALA A 333 -26.25 1.74 -12.31
N CYS A 334 -24.93 1.85 -12.55
CA CYS A 334 -24.36 1.99 -13.89
C CYS A 334 -24.61 0.77 -14.79
N LEU A 335 -24.86 -0.41 -14.21
CA LEU A 335 -25.21 -1.63 -14.93
C LEU A 335 -26.73 -1.84 -15.05
N GLY A 336 -27.55 -0.83 -14.80
CA GLY A 336 -29.00 -0.89 -14.96
C GLY A 336 -29.76 -1.60 -13.83
N GLY A 337 -29.14 -1.73 -12.66
CA GLY A 337 -29.73 -2.40 -11.50
C GLY A 337 -29.85 -3.92 -11.63
N ASN A 338 -30.59 -4.55 -10.70
CA ASN A 338 -30.73 -6.03 -10.62
C ASN A 338 -32.00 -6.56 -11.32
N GLY A 339 -32.66 -5.76 -12.17
CA GLY A 339 -33.93 -6.13 -12.83
C GLY A 339 -33.75 -7.05 -14.05
N LYS A 340 -34.85 -7.72 -14.47
CA LYS A 340 -34.88 -8.54 -15.69
C LYS A 340 -34.71 -7.71 -16.97
N GLU A 341 -35.11 -6.44 -16.94
CA GLU A 341 -34.87 -5.45 -18.00
C GLU A 341 -33.85 -4.44 -17.48
N ARG A 342 -32.59 -4.63 -17.86
CA ARG A 342 -31.52 -3.70 -17.49
C ARG A 342 -31.58 -2.48 -18.42
N SER A 343 -31.90 -1.30 -17.84
CA SER A 343 -31.76 -0.01 -18.53
C SER A 343 -30.44 0.64 -18.09
N PHE A 344 -29.41 0.53 -18.92
CA PHE A 344 -28.12 1.14 -18.62
C PHE A 344 -28.24 2.67 -18.70
N PRO A 345 -27.76 3.43 -17.70
CA PRO A 345 -27.60 4.87 -17.84
C PRO A 345 -26.68 5.18 -19.04
N SER A 346 -26.99 6.27 -19.76
CA SER A 346 -26.09 6.67 -20.83
C SER A 346 -24.77 7.20 -20.25
N PRO A 347 -23.64 7.00 -20.95
CA PRO A 347 -22.36 7.58 -20.53
C PRO A 347 -22.43 9.09 -20.27
N GLU A 348 -23.21 9.80 -21.06
CA GLU A 348 -23.43 11.25 -20.92
C GLU A 348 -24.14 11.59 -19.60
N SER A 349 -25.10 10.76 -19.15
CA SER A 349 -25.79 10.97 -17.88
C SER A 349 -24.85 10.77 -16.68
N ILE A 350 -23.95 9.80 -16.75
CA ILE A 350 -22.92 9.57 -15.71
C ILE A 350 -21.95 10.78 -15.66
N ILE A 351 -21.50 11.24 -16.85
CA ILE A 351 -20.63 12.43 -16.93
C ILE A 351 -21.34 13.68 -16.40
N ALA A 352 -22.63 13.84 -16.68
CA ALA A 352 -23.42 14.97 -16.17
C ALA A 352 -23.51 14.95 -14.64
N GLU A 353 -23.67 13.78 -14.02
CA GLU A 353 -23.67 13.61 -12.57
C GLU A 353 -22.30 13.97 -11.96
N ILE A 354 -21.20 13.48 -12.55
CA ILE A 354 -19.82 13.82 -12.13
C ILE A 354 -19.59 15.33 -12.29
N ARG A 355 -20.08 15.95 -13.35
CA ARG A 355 -19.97 17.40 -13.55
C ARG A 355 -20.74 18.16 -12.48
N ALA A 356 -21.96 17.74 -12.16
CA ALA A 356 -22.77 18.35 -11.12
C ALA A 356 -22.14 18.22 -9.72
N SER A 357 -21.41 17.15 -9.46
CA SER A 357 -20.66 16.96 -8.21
C SER A 357 -19.48 17.92 -8.04
N GLY A 358 -19.00 18.52 -9.14
CA GLY A 358 -17.81 19.37 -9.13
C GLY A 358 -16.51 18.63 -8.85
N LEU A 359 -16.46 17.30 -9.03
CA LEU A 359 -15.27 16.48 -8.79
C LEU A 359 -14.10 16.92 -9.66
N ARG A 360 -12.93 17.06 -9.04
CA ARG A 360 -11.68 17.46 -9.68
C ARG A 360 -10.56 16.49 -9.34
N GLY A 361 -9.56 16.40 -10.22
CA GLY A 361 -8.31 15.67 -9.98
C GLY A 361 -7.58 16.18 -8.72
N ARG A 362 -6.86 15.27 -8.08
CA ARG A 362 -6.09 15.54 -6.85
C ARG A 362 -4.57 15.45 -7.06
N GLY A 363 -4.10 15.33 -8.29
CA GLY A 363 -2.68 15.35 -8.66
C GLY A 363 -2.04 16.74 -8.72
N GLY A 364 -2.69 17.79 -8.16
CA GLY A 364 -2.19 19.16 -8.09
C GLY A 364 -2.83 20.15 -9.05
N ALA A 365 -3.15 19.75 -10.31
CA ALA A 365 -3.73 20.65 -11.32
C ALA A 365 -5.23 20.95 -11.09
N GLY A 366 -5.95 20.12 -10.34
CA GLY A 366 -7.38 20.31 -10.08
C GLY A 366 -8.26 20.28 -11.32
N PHE A 367 -7.85 19.55 -12.37
CA PHE A 367 -8.58 19.47 -13.64
C PHE A 367 -9.96 18.82 -13.40
N PRO A 368 -11.07 19.35 -14.00
CA PRO A 368 -12.40 18.79 -13.83
C PRO A 368 -12.48 17.35 -14.36
N THR A 369 -12.88 16.41 -13.50
CA THR A 369 -12.93 14.98 -13.84
C THR A 369 -13.90 14.70 -14.98
N ALA A 370 -15.09 15.32 -14.95
CA ALA A 370 -16.10 15.15 -16.00
C ALA A 370 -15.59 15.57 -17.38
N GLU A 371 -14.82 16.66 -17.46
CA GLU A 371 -14.25 17.13 -18.73
C GLU A 371 -13.22 16.14 -19.30
N LYS A 372 -12.35 15.60 -18.44
CA LYS A 372 -11.37 14.59 -18.86
C LYS A 372 -12.08 13.32 -19.38
N TRP A 373 -13.13 12.86 -18.68
CA TRP A 373 -13.90 11.69 -19.11
C TRP A 373 -14.63 11.95 -20.42
N GLN A 374 -15.23 13.16 -20.58
CA GLN A 374 -15.91 13.56 -21.82
C GLN A 374 -14.97 13.55 -23.02
N VAL A 375 -13.75 14.10 -22.87
CA VAL A 375 -12.74 14.11 -23.95
C VAL A 375 -12.36 12.66 -24.32
N THR A 376 -12.06 11.81 -23.34
CA THR A 376 -11.71 10.42 -23.60
C THR A 376 -12.87 9.64 -24.22
N MET A 377 -14.10 9.86 -23.75
CA MET A 377 -15.29 9.22 -24.31
C MET A 377 -15.47 9.56 -25.79
N ASN A 378 -15.31 10.83 -26.14
CA ASN A 378 -15.51 11.33 -27.51
C ASN A 378 -14.33 11.04 -28.45
N ALA A 379 -13.15 10.75 -27.93
CA ALA A 379 -11.97 10.50 -28.74
C ALA A 379 -12.15 9.21 -29.57
N PRO A 380 -11.87 9.25 -30.88
CA PRO A 380 -11.94 8.08 -31.74
C PRO A 380 -10.77 7.12 -31.45
N GLY A 381 -11.03 5.83 -31.53
CA GLY A 381 -9.98 4.80 -31.36
C GLY A 381 -10.58 3.40 -31.29
N PRO A 382 -9.80 2.36 -31.67
CA PRO A 382 -10.27 0.99 -31.63
C PRO A 382 -10.40 0.48 -30.19
N GLU A 383 -9.56 0.97 -29.31
CA GLU A 383 -9.51 0.64 -27.88
C GLU A 383 -9.33 1.92 -27.06
N LYS A 384 -9.71 1.83 -25.80
CA LYS A 384 -9.48 2.88 -24.79
C LYS A 384 -9.00 2.25 -23.50
N TYR A 385 -8.24 3.02 -22.72
CA TYR A 385 -7.67 2.58 -21.45
C TYR A 385 -8.06 3.49 -20.30
N VAL A 386 -8.16 2.92 -19.11
CA VAL A 386 -8.25 3.67 -17.85
C VAL A 386 -7.02 3.35 -17.02
N ILE A 387 -6.30 4.36 -16.58
CA ILE A 387 -5.12 4.21 -15.73
C ILE A 387 -5.37 4.90 -14.39
N CYS A 388 -5.24 4.15 -13.31
CA CYS A 388 -5.12 4.71 -11.97
C CYS A 388 -3.64 5.05 -11.73
N ASN A 389 -3.35 6.33 -11.65
CA ASN A 389 -2.00 6.81 -11.37
C ASN A 389 -1.74 6.79 -9.85
N GLY A 390 -1.06 5.74 -9.40
CA GLY A 390 -0.59 5.56 -8.02
C GLY A 390 0.90 5.84 -7.85
N ASP A 391 1.53 6.61 -8.76
CA ASP A 391 2.93 7.04 -8.63
C ASP A 391 3.03 8.37 -7.87
N GLU A 392 2.60 8.35 -6.61
CA GLU A 392 2.62 9.47 -5.68
C GLU A 392 4.02 9.64 -5.08
N GLY A 393 4.87 10.40 -5.74
CA GLY A 393 6.28 10.57 -5.37
C GLY A 393 6.60 11.82 -4.57
N ASP A 394 5.69 12.79 -4.45
CA ASP A 394 5.92 14.06 -3.76
C ASP A 394 6.17 13.88 -2.26
N PRO A 395 7.24 14.48 -1.71
CA PRO A 395 7.48 14.45 -0.28
C PRO A 395 6.33 15.11 0.50
N GLY A 396 5.71 14.34 1.41
CA GLY A 396 4.55 14.79 2.19
C GLY A 396 3.21 14.37 1.59
N ALA A 397 3.15 13.95 0.34
CA ALA A 397 1.99 13.34 -0.26
C ALA A 397 1.91 11.83 0.10
N PHE A 398 0.79 11.40 0.63
CA PHE A 398 0.53 10.00 1.01
C PHE A 398 -0.95 9.63 0.91
N MET A 399 -1.75 10.49 0.29
CA MET A 399 -3.20 10.31 0.18
C MET A 399 -3.54 9.13 -0.73
N ASP A 400 -2.92 9.04 -1.91
CA ASP A 400 -3.17 7.97 -2.87
C ASP A 400 -2.73 6.63 -2.30
N ARG A 401 -1.55 6.56 -1.68
CA ARG A 401 -1.11 5.37 -0.95
C ARG A 401 -2.12 4.95 0.11
N MET A 402 -2.58 5.88 0.94
CA MET A 402 -3.53 5.60 2.01
C MET A 402 -4.87 5.08 1.46
N ILE A 403 -5.34 5.64 0.35
CA ILE A 403 -6.58 5.19 -0.32
C ILE A 403 -6.40 3.81 -0.94
N LEU A 404 -5.30 3.55 -1.65
CA LEU A 404 -5.00 2.25 -2.24
C LEU A 404 -4.85 1.16 -1.17
N GLU A 405 -4.23 1.50 -0.03
CA GLU A 405 -4.09 0.58 1.10
C GLU A 405 -5.40 0.35 1.85
N SER A 406 -6.26 1.36 1.97
CA SER A 406 -7.43 1.32 2.88
C SER A 406 -8.75 1.01 2.18
N TYR A 407 -8.86 1.34 0.89
CA TYR A 407 -10.12 1.27 0.14
C TYR A 407 -9.95 0.65 -1.26
N PRO A 408 -9.28 -0.50 -1.39
CA PRO A 408 -8.95 -1.07 -2.71
C PRO A 408 -10.20 -1.34 -3.55
N PHE A 409 -11.28 -1.85 -2.97
CA PHE A 409 -12.53 -2.12 -3.68
C PHE A 409 -13.20 -0.82 -4.19
N ARG A 410 -13.13 0.28 -3.42
CA ARG A 410 -13.68 1.58 -3.83
C ARG A 410 -12.96 2.14 -5.06
N VAL A 411 -11.63 1.99 -5.11
CA VAL A 411 -10.85 2.42 -6.26
C VAL A 411 -11.14 1.55 -7.49
N ILE A 412 -11.25 0.22 -7.30
CA ILE A 412 -11.64 -0.70 -8.38
C ILE A 412 -13.05 -0.37 -8.90
N GLU A 413 -14.02 -0.14 -8.02
CA GLU A 413 -15.38 0.26 -8.42
C GLU A 413 -15.35 1.54 -9.28
N GLY A 414 -14.63 2.58 -8.82
CA GLY A 414 -14.48 3.83 -9.56
C GLY A 414 -13.81 3.63 -10.93
N MET A 415 -12.81 2.75 -11.01
CA MET A 415 -12.14 2.41 -12.26
C MET A 415 -13.07 1.70 -13.25
N ILE A 416 -13.90 0.76 -12.78
CA ILE A 416 -14.90 0.06 -13.61
C ILE A 416 -15.93 1.05 -14.14
N ILE A 417 -16.47 1.93 -13.28
CA ILE A 417 -17.45 2.95 -13.69
C ILE A 417 -16.83 3.88 -14.75
N ALA A 418 -15.57 4.30 -14.55
CA ALA A 418 -14.84 5.11 -15.52
C ALA A 418 -14.71 4.38 -16.87
N GLY A 419 -14.31 3.10 -16.84
CA GLY A 419 -14.18 2.25 -18.02
C GLY A 419 -15.49 2.11 -18.78
N LEU A 420 -16.57 1.77 -18.09
CA LEU A 420 -17.92 1.66 -18.69
C LEU A 420 -18.37 2.98 -19.32
N THR A 421 -18.03 4.11 -18.70
CA THR A 421 -18.44 5.44 -19.16
C THR A 421 -17.66 5.88 -20.41
N VAL A 422 -16.33 5.72 -20.42
CA VAL A 422 -15.51 6.16 -21.58
C VAL A 422 -15.45 5.12 -22.69
N GLY A 423 -15.96 3.90 -22.47
CA GLY A 423 -15.92 2.80 -23.43
C GLY A 423 -14.59 2.05 -23.43
N ALA A 424 -13.89 1.99 -22.30
CA ALA A 424 -12.67 1.22 -22.13
C ALA A 424 -12.98 -0.19 -21.59
N GLY A 425 -12.29 -1.19 -22.14
CA GLY A 425 -12.35 -2.59 -21.67
C GLY A 425 -11.19 -2.96 -20.74
N GLN A 426 -10.22 -2.08 -20.53
CA GLN A 426 -9.02 -2.35 -19.76
C GLN A 426 -8.70 -1.24 -18.76
N GLY A 427 -8.41 -1.63 -17.54
CA GLY A 427 -7.93 -0.79 -16.45
C GLY A 427 -6.50 -1.17 -16.03
N ILE A 428 -5.69 -0.18 -15.68
CA ILE A 428 -4.32 -0.39 -15.24
C ILE A 428 -4.08 0.39 -13.94
N PHE A 429 -3.71 -0.32 -12.89
CA PHE A 429 -3.12 0.33 -11.73
C PHE A 429 -1.63 0.47 -11.94
N TYR A 430 -1.12 1.69 -11.97
CA TYR A 430 0.31 1.96 -11.94
C TYR A 430 0.69 2.45 -10.55
N ILE A 431 1.35 1.59 -9.78
CA ILE A 431 1.68 1.85 -8.37
C ILE A 431 3.19 1.83 -8.21
N ARG A 432 3.75 2.85 -7.58
CA ARG A 432 5.19 2.94 -7.36
C ARG A 432 5.73 1.78 -6.52
N ALA A 433 6.98 1.36 -6.82
CA ALA A 433 7.64 0.23 -6.15
C ALA A 433 7.79 0.40 -4.63
N GLU A 434 7.85 1.64 -4.16
CA GLU A 434 8.01 1.99 -2.75
C GLU A 434 6.74 1.80 -1.91
N TYR A 435 5.61 1.39 -2.55
CA TYR A 435 4.34 1.12 -1.87
C TYR A 435 3.94 -0.37 -1.92
N PRO A 436 4.76 -1.29 -1.36
CA PRO A 436 4.52 -2.73 -1.49
C PRO A 436 3.18 -3.18 -0.90
N LEU A 437 2.72 -2.55 0.18
CA LEU A 437 1.43 -2.87 0.78
C LEU A 437 0.25 -2.47 -0.12
N ALA A 438 0.33 -1.32 -0.80
CA ALA A 438 -0.69 -0.90 -1.76
C ALA A 438 -0.74 -1.86 -2.95
N VAL A 439 0.42 -2.27 -3.49
CA VAL A 439 0.50 -3.28 -4.55
C VAL A 439 -0.16 -4.58 -4.12
N ALA A 440 0.19 -5.10 -2.94
CA ALA A 440 -0.36 -6.35 -2.43
C ALA A 440 -1.89 -6.30 -2.23
N ARG A 441 -2.40 -5.21 -1.65
CA ARG A 441 -3.84 -5.05 -1.40
C ARG A 441 -4.64 -4.86 -2.67
N ILE A 442 -4.17 -4.05 -3.61
CA ILE A 442 -4.84 -3.88 -4.91
C ILE A 442 -4.82 -5.19 -5.69
N SER A 443 -3.68 -5.89 -5.78
CA SER A 443 -3.60 -7.19 -6.46
C SER A 443 -4.55 -8.22 -5.84
N GLY A 444 -4.59 -8.30 -4.51
CA GLY A 444 -5.52 -9.19 -3.82
C GLY A 444 -6.99 -8.81 -4.04
N ALA A 445 -7.32 -7.52 -4.05
CA ALA A 445 -8.68 -7.05 -4.29
C ALA A 445 -9.11 -7.29 -5.75
N VAL A 446 -8.21 -7.12 -6.72
CA VAL A 446 -8.45 -7.47 -8.14
C VAL A 446 -8.80 -8.95 -8.25
N ALA A 447 -7.98 -9.85 -7.68
CA ALA A 447 -8.25 -11.30 -7.70
C ALA A 447 -9.59 -11.67 -7.02
N ILE A 448 -9.96 -10.97 -5.94
CA ILE A 448 -11.28 -11.13 -5.32
C ILE A 448 -12.39 -10.66 -6.27
N CYS A 449 -12.25 -9.48 -6.90
CA CYS A 449 -13.23 -8.95 -7.83
C CYS A 449 -13.40 -9.83 -9.08
N GLU A 450 -12.33 -10.43 -9.58
CA GLU A 450 -12.40 -11.41 -10.68
C GLU A 450 -13.19 -12.65 -10.28
N ARG A 451 -12.88 -13.24 -9.14
CA ARG A 451 -13.58 -14.41 -8.62
C ARG A 451 -15.08 -14.17 -8.38
N GLU A 452 -15.42 -12.96 -7.91
CA GLU A 452 -16.80 -12.57 -7.59
C GLU A 452 -17.55 -11.97 -8.81
N GLY A 453 -16.92 -11.94 -9.99
CA GLY A 453 -17.54 -11.49 -11.24
C GLY A 453 -17.67 -9.98 -11.41
N TYR A 454 -16.99 -9.17 -10.60
CA TYR A 454 -16.92 -7.72 -10.79
C TYR A 454 -15.93 -7.32 -11.90
N LEU A 455 -15.03 -8.22 -12.28
CA LEU A 455 -14.05 -8.07 -13.36
C LEU A 455 -14.11 -9.30 -14.28
N GLY A 456 -13.62 -9.15 -15.52
CA GLY A 456 -13.54 -10.22 -16.51
C GLY A 456 -14.36 -9.93 -17.76
N ASP A 457 -14.70 -11.00 -18.52
CA ASP A 457 -15.39 -10.90 -19.83
C ASP A 457 -16.83 -10.40 -19.74
N SER A 458 -17.45 -10.48 -18.57
CA SER A 458 -18.83 -10.05 -18.36
C SER A 458 -19.08 -9.62 -16.93
N ILE A 459 -18.92 -8.31 -16.64
CA ILE A 459 -19.12 -7.73 -15.31
C ILE A 459 -20.54 -8.07 -14.81
N LEU A 460 -20.64 -8.81 -13.72
CA LEU A 460 -21.92 -9.20 -13.10
C LEU A 460 -22.97 -9.74 -14.11
N GLY A 461 -22.51 -10.43 -15.16
CA GLY A 461 -23.38 -10.96 -16.20
C GLY A 461 -24.00 -9.92 -17.13
N SER A 462 -23.42 -8.71 -17.24
CA SER A 462 -23.92 -7.61 -18.08
C SER A 462 -23.57 -7.75 -19.57
N GLY A 463 -22.68 -8.68 -19.92
CA GLY A 463 -22.10 -8.79 -21.28
C GLY A 463 -21.05 -7.72 -21.59
N ARG A 464 -20.69 -6.86 -20.63
CA ARG A 464 -19.64 -5.85 -20.78
C ARG A 464 -18.35 -6.35 -20.15
N PRO A 465 -17.24 -6.45 -20.90
CA PRO A 465 -15.95 -6.85 -20.34
C PRO A 465 -15.26 -5.68 -19.64
N PHE A 466 -14.54 -5.98 -18.59
CA PHE A 466 -13.52 -5.07 -18.03
C PHE A 466 -12.45 -5.87 -17.29
N HIS A 467 -11.23 -5.75 -17.76
CA HIS A 467 -10.06 -6.43 -17.19
C HIS A 467 -9.15 -5.42 -16.49
N VAL A 468 -8.52 -5.85 -15.41
CA VAL A 468 -7.63 -4.99 -14.64
C VAL A 468 -6.28 -5.66 -14.48
N ARG A 469 -5.19 -4.91 -14.72
CA ARG A 469 -3.84 -5.34 -14.38
C ARG A 469 -3.16 -4.36 -13.44
N VAL A 470 -2.29 -4.87 -12.59
CA VAL A 470 -1.48 -4.08 -11.67
C VAL A 470 -0.04 -4.04 -12.17
N VAL A 471 0.47 -2.84 -12.38
CA VAL A 471 1.85 -2.60 -12.81
C VAL A 471 2.60 -1.89 -11.71
N ARG A 472 3.74 -2.44 -11.34
CA ARG A 472 4.64 -1.85 -10.37
C ARG A 472 5.63 -0.93 -11.08
N GLY A 473 5.67 0.35 -10.69
CA GLY A 473 6.66 1.31 -11.17
C GLY A 473 8.09 0.87 -10.88
N ALA A 474 9.06 1.41 -11.60
CA ALA A 474 10.47 1.03 -11.50
C ALA A 474 11.35 2.05 -10.74
N GLY A 475 10.74 2.89 -9.89
CA GLY A 475 11.45 3.80 -8.99
C GLY A 475 11.92 5.11 -9.63
N ALA A 476 11.14 5.69 -10.55
CA ALA A 476 11.40 6.99 -11.14
C ALA A 476 10.28 7.97 -10.80
N PHE A 477 10.59 9.01 -10.02
CA PHE A 477 9.65 10.06 -9.60
C PHE A 477 8.87 10.69 -10.77
N VAL A 478 9.54 10.89 -11.91
CA VAL A 478 8.94 11.51 -13.10
C VAL A 478 7.76 10.72 -13.67
N CYS A 479 7.64 9.42 -13.36
CA CYS A 479 6.51 8.59 -13.82
C CYS A 479 5.17 8.96 -13.16
N GLY A 480 5.14 9.87 -12.18
CA GLY A 480 3.92 10.51 -11.71
C GLY A 480 3.28 11.44 -12.75
N GLU A 481 4.07 11.95 -13.71
CA GLU A 481 3.54 12.69 -14.88
C GLU A 481 2.93 11.69 -15.90
N GLU A 482 1.71 12.00 -16.37
CA GLU A 482 0.89 11.03 -17.12
C GLU A 482 1.55 10.51 -18.41
N THR A 483 2.33 11.34 -19.13
CA THR A 483 3.00 10.91 -20.36
C THR A 483 4.25 10.09 -20.09
N ALA A 484 4.98 10.39 -19.02
CA ALA A 484 6.10 9.59 -18.54
C ALA A 484 5.65 8.22 -18.01
N LEU A 485 4.51 8.18 -17.31
CA LEU A 485 3.86 6.94 -16.87
C LEU A 485 3.50 6.06 -18.09
N ILE A 486 2.88 6.63 -19.12
CA ILE A 486 2.52 5.92 -20.36
C ILE A 486 3.79 5.39 -21.04
N ALA A 487 4.85 6.21 -21.15
CA ALA A 487 6.11 5.75 -21.72
C ALA A 487 6.69 4.55 -20.94
N SER A 488 6.58 4.56 -19.60
CA SER A 488 6.97 3.43 -18.76
C SER A 488 6.12 2.18 -19.02
N LEU A 489 4.79 2.32 -19.18
CA LEU A 489 3.90 1.20 -19.52
C LEU A 489 4.22 0.60 -20.91
N GLU A 490 4.75 1.41 -21.82
CA GLU A 490 5.19 0.99 -23.16
C GLU A 490 6.62 0.43 -23.18
N GLY A 491 7.22 0.16 -22.02
CA GLY A 491 8.57 -0.40 -21.91
C GLY A 491 9.68 0.59 -22.25
N ARG A 492 9.41 1.89 -22.26
CA ARG A 492 10.37 2.95 -22.55
C ARG A 492 10.81 3.66 -21.26
N ARG A 493 11.94 4.39 -21.31
CA ARG A 493 12.30 5.30 -20.22
C ARG A 493 11.18 6.31 -19.99
N GLY A 494 10.89 6.62 -18.73
CA GLY A 494 9.81 7.53 -18.33
C GLY A 494 10.11 9.00 -18.66
N ALA A 495 10.28 9.31 -19.92
CA ALA A 495 10.51 10.68 -20.37
C ALA A 495 9.16 11.34 -20.74
N PRO A 496 8.83 12.52 -20.16
CA PRO A 496 7.62 13.25 -20.51
C PRO A 496 7.58 13.64 -21.99
N SER A 497 6.38 13.66 -22.56
CA SER A 497 6.13 14.09 -23.94
C SER A 497 5.44 15.45 -23.97
N PHE A 498 5.64 16.20 -25.05
CA PHE A 498 4.92 17.45 -25.28
C PHE A 498 3.42 17.19 -25.49
N ARG A 499 2.59 18.13 -25.04
CA ARG A 499 1.15 18.16 -25.24
C ARG A 499 0.77 19.43 -26.01
N PRO A 500 -0.19 19.44 -26.95
CA PRO A 500 -0.98 18.31 -27.45
C PRO A 500 -0.17 17.33 -28.34
N PRO A 501 -0.68 16.07 -28.59
CA PRO A 501 -1.95 15.54 -28.12
C PRO A 501 -1.95 15.19 -26.63
N TYR A 502 -3.12 15.30 -25.98
CA TYR A 502 -3.28 14.86 -24.60
C TYR A 502 -3.51 13.35 -24.52
N PRO A 503 -3.13 12.65 -23.44
CA PRO A 503 -3.40 11.22 -23.28
C PRO A 503 -4.86 10.83 -23.47
N ALA A 504 -5.80 11.69 -23.07
CA ALA A 504 -7.23 11.51 -23.28
C ALA A 504 -7.63 11.36 -24.77
N GLU A 505 -6.80 11.89 -25.68
CA GLU A 505 -6.97 11.80 -27.14
C GLU A 505 -6.05 10.73 -27.75
N ARG A 506 -4.79 10.68 -27.29
CA ARG A 506 -3.76 9.77 -27.80
C ARG A 506 -2.73 9.46 -26.71
N GLY A 507 -2.98 8.40 -25.95
CA GLY A 507 -2.15 7.95 -24.84
C GLY A 507 -1.49 6.60 -25.10
N LEU A 508 -1.76 5.61 -24.24
CA LEU A 508 -1.15 4.28 -24.26
C LEU A 508 -1.35 3.59 -25.62
N HIS A 509 -0.26 3.15 -26.23
CA HIS A 509 -0.23 2.55 -27.58
C HIS A 509 -0.90 3.41 -28.64
N GLY A 510 -0.88 4.74 -28.45
CA GLY A 510 -1.54 5.70 -29.35
C GLY A 510 -3.06 5.72 -29.24
N CYS A 511 -3.65 5.04 -28.29
CA CYS A 511 -5.09 4.97 -28.04
C CYS A 511 -5.56 5.99 -26.99
N PRO A 512 -6.83 6.44 -27.02
CA PRO A 512 -7.37 7.32 -25.98
C PRO A 512 -7.23 6.70 -24.59
N THR A 513 -6.64 7.44 -23.66
CA THR A 513 -6.31 6.94 -22.34
C THR A 513 -6.73 7.92 -21.25
N LEU A 514 -7.64 7.47 -20.39
CA LEU A 514 -8.03 8.21 -19.20
C LEU A 514 -7.03 7.91 -18.08
N VAL A 515 -6.27 8.92 -17.65
CA VAL A 515 -5.36 8.82 -16.51
C VAL A 515 -5.95 9.61 -15.34
N ASN A 516 -6.26 8.94 -14.25
CA ASN A 516 -6.79 9.57 -13.03
C ASN A 516 -6.04 9.10 -11.79
#